data_aa3d1f187f1430acd1744716df294c81
#
_entry.id   aa3d1f187f1430acd1744716df294c81
#
_cell.length_a   1.000
_cell.length_b   1.000
_cell.length_c   1.000
_cell.angle_alpha   90.00
_cell.angle_beta   90.00
_cell.angle_gamma   90.00
#
_symmetry.space_group_name_H-M   'P 1'
#
loop_
_entity.id
_entity.type
_entity.pdbx_description
1 polymer ?
#
loop_
_entity_poly.entity_id
_entity_poly.type
_entity_poly.pdbx_seq_one_letter_code
_entity_poly.pdbx_strand_id
1 'polypeptide(L)' 'MYKVKITLNNGYYYIKTMTEVEVKDFKNSLRYIDLIELSVNSTDEVIILRDTINSIEIENLEREIK' A
#
# COMPACT_ATOMS: atom_id res chain seq x y z
N MET A 1 7.19 11.51 2.48
CA MET A 1 7.05 10.07 2.24
C MET A 1 6.06 9.45 3.20
N TYR A 2 5.41 8.42 2.77
CA TYR A 2 4.42 7.72 3.56
C TYR A 2 4.77 6.25 3.61
N LYS A 3 4.57 5.64 4.77
CA LYS A 3 4.72 4.20 4.93
C LYS A 3 3.33 3.59 4.82
N VAL A 4 3.17 2.69 3.86
CA VAL A 4 1.90 2.05 3.59
C VAL A 4 2.02 0.57 3.95
N LYS A 5 1.19 0.11 4.88
CA LYS A 5 1.14 -1.28 5.28
C LYS A 5 -0.18 -1.88 4.85
N ILE A 6 -0.10 -2.91 4.02
CA ILE A 6 -1.27 -3.61 3.51
C ILE A 6 -1.32 -4.97 4.18
N THR A 7 -2.36 -5.20 4.98
CA THR A 7 -2.54 -6.48 5.68
C THR A 7 -3.62 -7.28 4.98
N LEU A 8 -3.31 -8.52 4.68
CA LEU A 8 -4.23 -9.43 4.00
C LEU A 8 -5.03 -10.26 5.00
N ASN A 9 -6.12 -10.85 4.52
CA ASN A 9 -7.01 -11.65 5.37
C ASN A 9 -6.32 -12.85 6.00
N ASN A 10 -5.26 -13.36 5.38
CA ASN A 10 -4.52 -14.51 5.92
C ASN A 10 -3.44 -14.11 6.93
N GLY A 11 -3.32 -12.82 7.25
CA GLY A 11 -2.34 -12.34 8.21
C GLY A 11 -1.03 -11.87 7.61
N TYR A 12 -0.77 -12.15 6.34
CA TYR A 12 0.41 -11.62 5.67
C TYR A 12 0.25 -10.13 5.45
N TYR A 13 1.37 -9.43 5.36
CA TYR A 13 1.33 -8.00 5.08
C TYR A 13 2.51 -7.59 4.20
N TYR A 14 2.34 -6.46 3.56
CA TYR A 14 3.38 -5.82 2.75
C TYR A 14 3.54 -4.39 3.22
N ILE A 15 4.78 -3.92 3.23
CA ILE A 15 5.08 -2.54 3.60
C ILE A 15 5.81 -1.90 2.45
N LYS A 16 5.36 -0.72 2.06
CA LYS A 16 5.99 0.04 1.00
C LYS A 16 6.00 1.51 1.34
N THR A 17 7.09 2.19 1.02
CA THR A 17 7.19 3.63 1.17
C THR A 17 6.72 4.28 -0.14
N MET A 18 5.82 5.24 -0.03
CA MET A 18 5.23 5.91 -1.18
C MET A 18 5.31 7.42 -1.04
N THR A 19 5.37 8.11 -2.19
CA THR A 19 5.21 9.55 -2.21
C THR A 19 3.75 9.91 -2.04
N GLU A 20 3.45 11.20 -1.83
CA GLU A 20 2.07 11.65 -1.70
C GLU A 20 1.25 11.34 -2.94
N VAL A 21 1.83 11.52 -4.12
CA VAL A 21 1.13 11.23 -5.38
C VAL A 21 0.84 9.74 -5.50
N GLU A 22 1.81 8.91 -5.14
CA GLU A 22 1.61 7.46 -5.19
C GLU A 22 0.52 7.01 -4.22
N VAL A 23 0.44 7.63 -3.04
CA VAL A 23 -0.61 7.30 -2.09
C VAL A 23 -1.98 7.65 -2.65
N LYS A 24 -2.11 8.81 -3.29
CA LYS A 24 -3.36 9.22 -3.91
C LYS A 24 -3.78 8.25 -5.01
N ASP A 25 -2.83 7.87 -5.86
CA ASP A 25 -3.12 6.93 -6.94
C ASP A 25 -3.50 5.56 -6.39
N PHE A 26 -2.84 5.13 -5.32
CA PHE A 26 -3.14 3.87 -4.67
C PHE A 26 -4.57 3.87 -4.11
N LYS A 27 -4.95 4.94 -3.42
CA LYS A 27 -6.30 5.07 -2.88
C LYS A 27 -7.36 5.05 -3.98
N ASN A 28 -7.08 5.71 -5.10
CA ASN A 28 -8.01 5.70 -6.23
C ASN A 28 -8.13 4.31 -6.83
N SER A 29 -7.03 3.59 -6.94
CA SER A 29 -7.04 2.23 -7.47
C SER A 29 -7.91 1.32 -6.63
N LEU A 30 -7.90 1.49 -5.32
CA LEU A 30 -8.72 0.68 -4.42
C LEU A 30 -10.22 0.83 -4.68
N ARG A 31 -10.63 1.91 -5.29
CA ARG A 31 -12.06 2.17 -5.58
C ARG A 31 -12.53 1.51 -6.87
N TYR A 32 -11.64 1.35 -7.84
CA TYR A 32 -12.04 0.99 -9.20
C TYR A 32 -11.37 -0.25 -9.76
N ILE A 33 -10.30 -0.71 -9.14
CA ILE A 33 -9.48 -1.79 -9.68
C ILE A 33 -9.49 -2.97 -8.72
N ASP A 34 -9.75 -4.16 -9.24
CA ASP A 34 -9.81 -5.38 -8.43
C ASP A 34 -8.43 -5.97 -8.15
N LEU A 35 -7.46 -5.66 -9.00
CA LEU A 35 -6.09 -6.12 -8.86
C LEU A 35 -5.17 -4.93 -8.59
N ILE A 36 -4.31 -5.08 -7.60
CA ILE A 36 -3.35 -4.03 -7.25
C ILE A 36 -1.95 -4.56 -7.49
N GLU A 37 -1.21 -3.88 -8.35
CA GLU A 37 0.17 -4.22 -8.62
C GLU A 37 1.06 -3.38 -7.72
N LEU A 38 1.95 -4.04 -7.00
CA LEU A 38 2.83 -3.37 -6.05
C LEU A 38 4.26 -3.84 -6.25
N SER A 39 5.15 -2.90 -6.56
CA SER A 39 6.58 -3.20 -6.65
C SER A 39 7.17 -3.16 -5.24
N VAL A 40 7.68 -4.30 -4.77
CA VAL A 40 8.23 -4.38 -3.42
C VAL A 40 9.73 -4.09 -3.41
N ASN A 41 10.38 -4.27 -4.56
CA ASN A 41 11.78 -3.89 -4.75
C ASN A 41 12.04 -3.71 -6.24
N SER A 42 13.29 -3.50 -6.64
CA SER A 42 13.61 -3.22 -8.03
C SER A 42 13.36 -4.39 -8.99
N THR A 43 13.22 -5.60 -8.48
CA THR A 43 13.08 -6.79 -9.30
C THR A 43 11.78 -7.56 -9.07
N ASP A 44 11.16 -7.35 -7.91
CA ASP A 44 9.99 -8.15 -7.53
C ASP A 44 8.73 -7.32 -7.52
N GLU A 45 7.66 -7.93 -7.98
CA GLU A 45 6.36 -7.31 -8.07
C GLU A 45 5.31 -8.25 -7.46
N VAL A 46 4.38 -7.69 -6.74
CA VAL A 46 3.30 -8.45 -6.10
C VAL A 46 1.98 -7.98 -6.65
N ILE A 47 1.12 -8.91 -7.01
CA ILE A 47 -0.24 -8.61 -7.42
C ILE A 47 -1.17 -9.03 -6.29
N ILE A 48 -1.94 -8.07 -5.79
CA ILE A 48 -2.83 -8.28 -4.66
C ILE A 48 -4.27 -8.15 -5.12
N LEU A 49 -5.09 -9.16 -4.83
CA LEU A 49 -6.52 -9.05 -5.07
C LEU A 49 -7.14 -8.15 -4.00
N ARG A 50 -7.87 -7.14 -4.43
CA ARG A 50 -8.45 -6.18 -3.50
C ARG A 50 -9.29 -6.87 -2.41
N ASP A 51 -10.04 -7.89 -2.77
CA ASP A 51 -10.93 -8.58 -1.83
C ASP A 51 -10.18 -9.35 -0.74
N THR A 52 -8.87 -9.56 -0.90
CA THR A 52 -8.07 -10.24 0.12
C THR A 52 -7.47 -9.28 1.12
N ILE A 53 -7.65 -7.98 0.93
CA ILE A 53 -7.11 -6.96 1.82
C ILE A 53 -8.00 -6.82 3.05
N ASN A 54 -7.39 -6.96 4.23
CA ASN A 54 -8.09 -6.75 5.49
C ASN A 54 -8.04 -5.29 5.91
N SER A 55 -6.85 -4.70 5.89
CA SER A 55 -6.69 -3.32 6.31
C SER A 55 -5.47 -2.69 5.65
N ILE A 56 -5.49 -1.37 5.57
CA ILE A 56 -4.39 -0.59 5.02
C ILE A 56 -4.09 0.54 6.01
N GLU A 57 -2.85 0.63 6.44
CA GLU A 57 -2.41 1.67 7.34
C GLU A 57 -1.44 2.58 6.61
N ILE A 58 -1.68 3.87 6.68
CA ILE A 58 -0.84 4.87 6.01
C ILE A 58 -0.30 5.81 7.07
N GLU A 59 1.02 5.85 7.19
CA GLU A 59 1.70 6.68 8.16
C GLU A 59 2.54 7.73 7.46
N ASN A 60 2.39 8.99 7.87
CA ASN A 60 3.20 10.08 7.32
C ASN A 60 4.55 10.08 8.03
N LEU A 61 5.60 9.73 7.30
CA LEU A 61 6.95 9.63 7.86
C LEU A 61 7.62 10.99 8.08
N GLU A 62 7.07 12.03 7.48
CA GLU A 62 7.59 13.39 7.63
C GLU A 62 6.91 14.16 8.74
N ARG A 63 6.02 13.49 9.47
CA ARG A 63 5.35 14.11 10.59
C ARG A 63 6.38 14.51 11.65
N GLU A 64 6.28 15.75 12.07
CA GLU A 64 7.19 16.25 13.06
C GLU A 64 6.88 15.69 14.45
N ILE A 65 7.92 15.28 15.15
CA ILE A 65 7.79 14.73 16.50
C ILE A 65 8.39 15.73 17.48
N LYS A 66 7.62 16.13 18.43
CA LYS A 66 8.05 17.09 19.44
C LYS A 66 8.33 16.39 20.76
#